data_59b4e66e9a806dea607f9c5dfdcfa8f0
#
_entry.id   59b4e66e9a806dea607f9c5dfdcfa8f0
#
_cell.length_a   1.000
_cell.length_b   1.000
_cell.length_c   1.000
_cell.angle_alpha   90.00
_cell.angle_beta   90.00
_cell.angle_gamma   90.00
#
_symmetry.space_group_name_H-M   'P 1'
#
loop_
_entity.id
_entity.type
_entity.pdbx_description
1 polymer ?
#
loop_
_entity_poly.entity_id
_entity_poly.type
_entity_poly.pdbx_seq_one_letter_code
_entity_poly.pdbx_strand_id
1 'polypeptide(L)'
;SLLPRYKGLNTHQQAIQSGDSIHGASVHFVTDELDDGPVFIQGLIEIKESDTAITLKEKVQEIEYQILPIAIRWISEKLVEKNGNSFKFRGVLETEPIKYL
;
A
#
# COMPACT_ATOMS: atom_id res chain seq x y z
N SER A 1 2.28 1.49 -5.10
CA SER A 1 0.98 2.12 -5.37
C SER A 1 -0.05 1.77 -4.30
N LEU A 2 -1.18 2.45 -4.33
CA LEU A 2 -2.23 2.29 -3.32
C LEU A 2 -3.25 1.26 -3.78
N LEU A 3 -2.99 0.01 -3.47
CA LEU A 3 -3.91 -1.10 -3.78
C LEU A 3 -5.08 -1.14 -2.80
N PRO A 4 -6.25 -1.61 -3.23
CA PRO A 4 -6.56 -2.14 -4.56
C PRO A 4 -7.01 -1.09 -5.59
N ARG A 5 -6.94 0.19 -5.25
CA ARG A 5 -7.49 1.26 -6.09
C ARG A 5 -6.86 1.32 -7.48
N TYR A 6 -5.53 1.23 -7.55
CA TYR A 6 -4.82 1.24 -8.82
C TYR A 6 -3.88 0.05 -8.93
N LYS A 7 -3.90 -0.61 -10.07
CA LYS A 7 -3.05 -1.75 -10.38
C LYS A 7 -2.33 -1.52 -11.70
N GLY A 8 -1.18 -2.17 -11.85
CA GLY A 8 -0.44 -2.17 -13.11
C GLY A 8 0.46 -0.96 -13.27
N LEU A 9 0.58 -0.48 -14.52
CA LEU A 9 1.49 0.60 -14.88
C LEU A 9 0.84 1.98 -14.72
N ASN A 10 1.67 3.00 -14.53
CA ASN A 10 1.24 4.41 -14.52
C ASN A 10 0.24 4.73 -13.41
N THR A 11 0.35 4.06 -12.25
CA THR A 11 -0.58 4.29 -11.13
C THR A 11 -0.54 5.73 -10.63
N HIS A 12 0.63 6.37 -10.63
CA HIS A 12 0.79 7.77 -10.20
C HIS A 12 0.06 8.72 -11.13
N GLN A 13 0.18 8.48 -12.45
CA GLN A 13 -0.53 9.27 -13.45
C GLN A 13 -2.03 9.08 -13.33
N GLN A 14 -2.49 7.84 -13.09
CA GLN A 14 -3.91 7.54 -12.88
C GLN A 14 -4.46 8.29 -11.67
N ALA A 15 -3.72 8.33 -10.56
CA ALA A 15 -4.14 9.03 -9.36
C ALA A 15 -4.29 10.54 -9.63
N ILE A 16 -3.34 11.14 -10.33
CA ILE A 16 -3.39 12.57 -10.68
C ILE A 16 -4.56 12.87 -11.61
N GLN A 17 -4.74 12.06 -12.66
CA GLN A 17 -5.81 12.26 -13.64
C GLN A 17 -7.19 12.08 -13.01
N SER A 18 -7.32 11.24 -12.01
CA SER A 18 -8.59 11.02 -11.30
C SER A 18 -8.92 12.12 -10.30
N GLY A 19 -8.01 13.06 -10.06
CA GLY A 19 -8.23 14.14 -9.10
C GLY A 19 -8.20 13.66 -7.65
N ASP A 20 -7.53 12.56 -7.38
CA ASP A 20 -7.43 12.03 -6.01
C ASP A 20 -6.65 12.99 -5.12
N SER A 21 -7.04 13.07 -3.85
CA SER A 21 -6.32 13.85 -2.83
C SER A 21 -5.34 12.99 -2.03
N ILE A 22 -5.48 11.68 -2.09
CA ILE A 22 -4.66 10.71 -1.34
C ILE A 22 -4.16 9.65 -2.30
N HIS A 23 -2.90 9.28 -2.12
CA HIS A 23 -2.25 8.19 -2.84
C HIS A 23 -1.25 7.54 -1.89
N GLY A 24 -0.51 6.55 -2.35
CA GLY A 24 0.50 5.94 -1.49
C GLY A 24 0.99 4.61 -2.02
N ALA A 25 1.40 3.77 -1.08
CA ALA A 25 1.94 2.45 -1.36
C ALA A 25 1.27 1.40 -0.48
N SER A 26 1.21 0.19 -0.98
CA SER A 26 0.61 -0.95 -0.27
C SER A 26 1.59 -2.11 -0.25
N VAL A 27 1.58 -2.87 0.86
CA VAL A 27 2.26 -4.15 0.93
C VAL A 27 1.19 -5.23 1.06
N HIS A 28 1.27 -6.24 0.21
CA HIS A 28 0.30 -7.32 0.17
C HIS A 28 0.98 -8.67 0.23
N PHE A 29 0.23 -9.67 0.66
CA PHE A 29 0.68 -11.05 0.53
C PHE A 29 0.65 -11.45 -0.95
N VAL A 30 1.63 -12.24 -1.36
CA VAL A 30 1.77 -12.67 -2.75
C VAL A 30 0.82 -13.83 -3.03
N THR A 31 0.13 -13.75 -4.16
CA THR A 31 -0.67 -14.85 -4.71
C THR A 31 -0.22 -15.11 -6.13
N ASP A 32 -0.84 -16.09 -6.80
CA ASP A 32 -0.56 -16.38 -8.19
C ASP A 32 -1.05 -15.29 -9.15
N GLU A 33 -1.94 -14.41 -8.68
CA GLU A 33 -2.46 -13.32 -9.48
C GLU A 33 -1.76 -12.01 -9.11
N LEU A 34 -1.53 -11.16 -10.12
CA LEU A 34 -0.85 -9.89 -9.94
C LEU A 34 -1.67 -8.96 -9.03
N ASP A 35 -1.04 -8.47 -7.97
CA ASP A 35 -1.63 -7.50 -7.03
C ASP A 35 -2.95 -7.93 -6.39
N ASP A 36 -3.24 -9.22 -6.33
CA ASP A 36 -4.50 -9.72 -5.80
C ASP A 36 -4.42 -10.33 -4.39
N GLY A 37 -3.25 -10.36 -3.78
CA GLY A 37 -3.12 -10.80 -2.39
C GLY A 37 -3.72 -9.77 -1.42
N PRO A 38 -4.11 -10.19 -0.21
CA PRO A 38 -4.63 -9.24 0.77
C PRO A 38 -3.58 -8.21 1.16
N VAL A 39 -3.99 -6.94 1.16
CA VAL A 39 -3.15 -5.82 1.58
C VAL A 39 -3.21 -5.71 3.09
N PHE A 40 -2.06 -5.64 3.76
CA PHE A 40 -2.04 -5.57 5.23
C PHE A 40 -1.47 -4.27 5.78
N ILE A 41 -0.70 -3.51 4.99
CA ILE A 41 -0.25 -2.18 5.40
C ILE A 41 -0.28 -1.25 4.20
N GLN A 42 -0.70 -0.01 4.42
CA GLN A 42 -0.68 1.06 3.42
C GLN A 42 -0.01 2.29 4.00
N GLY A 43 0.93 2.85 3.24
CA GLY A 43 1.47 4.17 3.52
C GLY A 43 0.71 5.21 2.69
N LEU A 44 0.21 6.25 3.33
CA LEU A 44 -0.61 7.26 2.70
C LEU A 44 0.14 8.58 2.58
N ILE A 45 -0.03 9.24 1.44
CA ILE A 45 0.52 10.57 1.16
C ILE A 45 -0.57 11.46 0.61
N GLU A 46 -0.41 12.76 0.81
CA GLU A 46 -1.32 13.76 0.25
C GLU A 46 -0.84 14.17 -1.14
N ILE A 47 -1.75 14.24 -2.10
CA ILE A 47 -1.48 14.79 -3.42
C ILE A 47 -1.80 16.28 -3.40
N LYS A 48 -0.81 17.11 -3.73
CA LYS A 48 -0.96 18.55 -3.81
C LYS A 48 -1.16 18.99 -5.25
N GLU A 49 -1.73 20.17 -5.45
CA GLU A 49 -1.94 20.72 -6.79
C GLU A 49 -0.64 20.82 -7.61
N SER A 50 0.48 21.07 -6.94
CA SER A 50 1.78 21.17 -7.58
C SER A 50 2.38 19.83 -7.96
N ASP A 51 1.78 18.71 -7.52
CA ASP A 51 2.33 17.39 -7.81
C ASP A 51 2.14 17.00 -9.27
N THR A 52 3.19 16.41 -9.81
CA THR A 52 3.19 15.74 -11.11
C THR A 52 3.34 14.25 -10.90
N ALA A 53 3.25 13.45 -11.95
CA ALA A 53 3.53 12.02 -11.87
C ALA A 53 4.93 11.76 -11.32
N ILE A 54 5.90 12.60 -11.67
CA ILE A 54 7.30 12.46 -11.23
C ILE A 54 7.43 12.74 -9.72
N THR A 55 6.91 13.87 -9.24
CA THR A 55 7.01 14.22 -7.83
C THR A 55 6.20 13.26 -6.96
N LEU A 56 5.06 12.81 -7.45
CA LEU A 56 4.24 11.83 -6.73
C LEU A 56 4.97 10.49 -6.61
N LYS A 57 5.64 10.05 -7.68
CA LYS A 57 6.46 8.84 -7.65
C LYS A 57 7.55 8.94 -6.57
N GLU A 58 8.21 10.08 -6.46
CA GLU A 58 9.24 10.30 -5.44
C GLU A 58 8.67 10.20 -4.03
N LYS A 59 7.51 10.79 -3.79
CA LYS A 59 6.81 10.71 -2.51
C LYS A 59 6.42 9.27 -2.17
N VAL A 60 5.93 8.52 -3.14
CA VAL A 60 5.55 7.13 -2.96
C VAL A 60 6.77 6.28 -2.64
N GLN A 61 7.90 6.49 -3.32
CA GLN A 61 9.13 5.77 -3.03
C GLN A 61 9.62 6.04 -1.60
N GLU A 62 9.49 7.27 -1.14
CA GLU A 62 9.84 7.63 0.23
C GLU A 62 9.00 6.84 1.24
N ILE A 63 7.67 6.77 1.04
CA ILE A 63 6.80 6.04 1.96
C ILE A 63 7.04 4.53 1.86
N GLU A 64 7.39 4.01 0.69
CA GLU A 64 7.77 2.61 0.53
C GLU A 64 9.00 2.25 1.35
N TYR A 65 10.01 3.11 1.38
CA TYR A 65 11.20 2.90 2.21
C TYR A 65 10.86 2.86 3.70
N GLN A 66 9.78 3.50 4.11
CA GLN A 66 9.35 3.50 5.51
C GLN A 66 8.50 2.28 5.85
N ILE A 67 7.54 1.91 5.00
CA ILE A 67 6.61 0.82 5.32
C ILE A 67 7.18 -0.57 5.04
N LEU A 68 8.08 -0.72 4.09
CA LEU A 68 8.62 -2.03 3.74
C LEU A 68 9.39 -2.69 4.89
N PRO A 69 10.30 -1.99 5.58
CA PRO A 69 10.94 -2.58 6.77
C PRO A 69 9.96 -2.96 7.87
N ILE A 70 8.89 -2.17 8.05
CA ILE A 70 7.84 -2.48 9.02
C ILE A 70 7.12 -3.76 8.61
N ALA A 71 6.76 -3.90 7.35
CA ALA A 71 6.08 -5.08 6.83
C ALA A 71 6.94 -6.34 7.00
N ILE A 72 8.23 -6.26 6.68
CA ILE A 72 9.16 -7.36 6.84
C ILE A 72 9.27 -7.77 8.30
N ARG A 73 9.36 -6.81 9.20
CA ARG A 73 9.43 -7.05 10.63
C ARG A 73 8.17 -7.75 11.13
N TRP A 74 6.99 -7.27 10.73
CA TRP A 74 5.72 -7.88 11.15
C TRP A 74 5.62 -9.33 10.70
N ILE A 75 6.05 -9.63 9.48
CA ILE A 75 6.06 -11.01 8.97
C ILE A 75 7.07 -11.86 9.74
N SER A 76 8.29 -11.37 9.94
CA SER A 76 9.35 -12.13 10.62
C SER A 76 9.02 -12.38 12.09
N GLU A 77 8.33 -11.46 12.75
CA GLU A 77 7.88 -11.61 14.13
C GLU A 77 6.51 -12.29 14.24
N LYS A 78 5.94 -12.71 13.13
CA LYS A 78 4.62 -13.37 13.05
C LYS A 78 3.50 -12.53 13.63
N LEU A 79 3.62 -11.21 13.55
CA LEU A 79 2.57 -10.28 13.97
C LEU A 79 1.44 -10.20 12.95
N VAL A 80 1.73 -10.46 11.68
CA VAL A 80 0.74 -10.46 10.61
C VAL A 80 0.73 -11.82 9.93
N GLU A 81 -0.48 -12.35 9.68
CA GLU A 81 -0.67 -13.66 9.04
C GLU A 81 -1.79 -13.57 8.02
N LYS A 82 -1.56 -14.19 6.86
CA LYS A 82 -2.59 -14.32 5.83
C LYS A 82 -3.72 -15.21 6.32
N ASN A 83 -4.96 -14.81 6.09
CA ASN A 83 -6.15 -15.58 6.45
C ASN A 83 -7.17 -15.51 5.31
N GLY A 84 -7.04 -16.42 4.33
CA GLY A 84 -7.86 -16.40 3.13
C GLY A 84 -7.62 -15.12 2.33
N ASN A 85 -8.67 -14.34 2.12
CA ASN A 85 -8.60 -13.05 1.42
C ASN A 85 -8.36 -11.87 2.36
N SER A 86 -8.12 -12.14 3.63
CA SER A 86 -7.88 -11.16 4.68
C SER A 86 -6.60 -11.48 5.42
N PHE A 87 -6.37 -10.80 6.52
CA PHE A 87 -5.21 -11.06 7.36
C PHE A 87 -5.57 -10.88 8.84
N LYS A 88 -4.73 -11.44 9.70
CA LYS A 88 -4.81 -11.20 11.14
C LYS A 88 -3.59 -10.40 11.58
N PHE A 89 -3.81 -9.43 12.44
CA PHE A 89 -2.74 -8.68 13.09
C PHE A 89 -2.78 -8.95 14.59
N ARG A 90 -1.70 -9.49 15.13
CA ARG A 90 -1.60 -9.93 16.53
C ARG A 90 -2.76 -10.86 16.93
N GLY A 91 -3.14 -11.74 16.01
CA GLY A 91 -4.20 -12.72 16.23
C GLY A 91 -5.62 -12.20 16.02
N VAL A 92 -5.79 -10.92 15.67
CA VAL A 92 -7.10 -10.32 15.44
C VAL A 92 -7.35 -10.17 13.95
N LEU A 93 -8.51 -10.67 13.49
CA LEU A 93 -8.90 -10.54 12.09
C LEU A 93 -9.16 -9.08 11.77
N GLU A 94 -8.51 -8.60 10.71
CA GLU A 94 -8.63 -7.22 10.23
C GLU A 94 -9.46 -7.17 8.95
N THR A 95 -10.29 -6.16 8.83
CA THR A 95 -11.13 -5.93 7.64
C THR A 95 -10.53 -4.92 6.69
N GLU A 96 -9.59 -4.11 7.15
CA GLU A 96 -8.91 -3.10 6.35
C GLU A 96 -7.41 -3.11 6.61
N PRO A 97 -6.60 -2.67 5.63
CA PRO A 97 -5.16 -2.53 5.84
C PRO A 97 -4.86 -1.57 6.99
N ILE A 98 -3.75 -1.83 7.68
CA ILE A 98 -3.27 -0.92 8.72
C ILE A 98 -2.63 0.27 8.02
N LYS A 99 -2.99 1.48 8.46
CA LYS A 99 -2.55 2.72 7.83
C LYS A 99 -1.28 3.26 8.50
N TYR A 100 -0.32 3.65 7.69
CA TYR A 100 0.87 4.40 8.10
C TYR A 100 0.75 5.80 7.52
N LEU A 101 0.72 6.78 8.36
CA LEU A 101 0.55 8.18 7.95
C LEU A 101 1.83 8.97 8.10
#